data_da13ea49690051c4aad4d1c9343a8d63
#
_entry.id   da13ea49690051c4aad4d1c9343a8d63
#
_cell.length_a   1.000
_cell.length_b   1.000
_cell.length_c   1.000
_cell.angle_alpha   90.00
_cell.angle_beta   90.00
_cell.angle_gamma   90.00
#
_symmetry.space_group_name_H-M   'P 1'
#
loop_
_entity.id
_entity.type
_entity.pdbx_description
1 polymer ?
#
loop_
_entity_poly.entity_id
_entity_poly.type
_entity_poly.pdbx_seq_one_letter_code
_entity_poly.pdbx_strand_id
1 'polypeptide(L)'
;TSLDTEDSYLKNYKKAGKKTYKSVPAVHMKGERLVRGELGIIHGYMSVRQLKEKAKELGMSINEYLSGIFVYSIYKGYLHGNVSKKPIVLCVPVNLRPFFGSMTTRNFFAMASASFLPEKEKYERQEVMKLVQAELKRQITQENLEKMIAYNVSNQKNYALRVVPLFLKKPAIKLVYLMSAKATTTTITNM
;
A
#
# COMPACT_ATOMS: atom_id res chain seq x y z
N THR A 1 -0.32 -7.85 31.44
CA THR A 1 -0.27 -8.18 30.01
C THR A 1 1.16 -7.99 29.54
N SER A 2 1.77 -9.04 28.99
CA SER A 2 3.12 -8.94 28.46
C SER A 2 3.12 -7.91 27.31
N LEU A 3 4.19 -7.15 27.17
CA LEU A 3 4.37 -6.16 26.09
C LEU A 3 4.18 -6.80 24.70
N ASP A 4 4.44 -8.09 24.59
CA ASP A 4 4.32 -8.87 23.36
C ASP A 4 2.87 -9.04 22.86
N THR A 5 1.87 -8.97 23.75
CA THR A 5 0.45 -9.18 23.41
C THR A 5 -0.38 -7.89 23.42
N GLU A 6 0.24 -6.72 23.61
CA GLU A 6 -0.47 -5.44 23.64
C GLU A 6 -1.14 -5.13 22.30
N ASP A 7 -2.29 -4.45 22.37
CA ASP A 7 -2.92 -3.87 21.19
C ASP A 7 -2.29 -2.50 20.89
N SER A 8 -1.23 -2.52 20.08
CA SER A 8 -0.48 -1.32 19.74
C SER A 8 -1.26 -0.30 18.91
N TYR A 9 -2.34 -0.69 18.23
CA TYR A 9 -3.23 0.26 17.58
C TYR A 9 -4.01 1.08 18.61
N LEU A 10 -4.58 0.42 19.61
CA LEU A 10 -5.32 1.11 20.68
C LEU A 10 -4.41 1.97 21.53
N LYS A 11 -3.21 1.49 21.85
CA LYS A 11 -2.21 2.21 22.66
C LYS A 11 -1.76 3.50 21.98
N ASN A 12 -1.53 3.48 20.67
CA ASN A 12 -1.02 4.61 19.91
C ASN A 12 -2.15 5.44 19.26
N TYR A 13 -3.39 5.15 19.61
CA TYR A 13 -4.54 5.91 19.11
C TYR A 13 -4.58 7.32 19.69
N LYS A 14 -4.46 8.30 18.82
CA LYS A 14 -4.78 9.72 19.12
C LYS A 14 -5.98 10.13 18.30
N LYS A 15 -6.92 10.88 18.91
CA LYS A 15 -8.08 11.39 18.19
C LYS A 15 -7.59 12.41 17.14
N ALA A 16 -7.52 11.98 15.89
CA ALA A 16 -7.19 12.87 14.77
C ALA A 16 -8.46 13.37 14.09
N GLY A 17 -8.38 14.53 13.44
CA GLY A 17 -9.46 15.06 12.61
C GLY A 17 -9.87 14.07 11.51
N LYS A 18 -11.15 14.09 11.11
CA LYS A 18 -11.69 13.24 10.04
C LYS A 18 -10.96 13.52 8.74
N LYS A 19 -10.09 12.61 8.29
CA LYS A 19 -9.52 12.64 6.97
C LYS A 19 -10.33 11.71 6.08
N THR A 20 -10.98 12.26 5.08
CA THR A 20 -11.70 11.46 4.07
C THR A 20 -10.68 11.00 3.03
N TYR A 21 -10.46 9.71 2.92
CA TYR A 21 -9.64 9.15 1.84
C TYR A 21 -10.51 9.05 0.58
N LYS A 22 -10.26 9.92 -0.39
CA LYS A 22 -10.83 9.75 -1.74
C LYS A 22 -9.96 8.74 -2.49
N SER A 23 -10.48 7.57 -2.75
CA SER A 23 -9.84 6.59 -3.62
C SER A 23 -10.23 6.85 -5.07
N VAL A 24 -9.22 7.01 -5.93
CA VAL A 24 -9.42 7.13 -7.38
C VAL A 24 -9.25 5.74 -8.00
N PRO A 25 -10.08 5.36 -8.99
CA PRO A 25 -9.90 4.09 -9.68
C PRO A 25 -8.53 3.99 -10.32
N ALA A 26 -7.80 2.92 -10.02
CA ALA A 26 -6.47 2.63 -10.54
C ALA A 26 -6.51 1.85 -11.86
N VAL A 27 -5.38 1.73 -12.52
CA VAL A 27 -5.17 0.80 -13.63
C VAL A 27 -5.33 -0.63 -13.12
N HIS A 28 -6.14 -1.42 -13.79
CA HIS A 28 -6.26 -2.86 -13.55
C HIS A 28 -5.73 -3.62 -14.76
N MET A 29 -4.72 -4.42 -14.52
CA MET A 29 -4.15 -5.29 -15.55
C MET A 29 -5.15 -6.40 -15.88
N LYS A 30 -5.42 -6.55 -17.17
CA LYS A 30 -6.22 -7.67 -17.70
C LYS A 30 -5.24 -8.77 -18.16
N GLY A 31 -5.58 -10.00 -17.93
CA GLY A 31 -4.82 -11.17 -18.35
C GLY A 31 -5.73 -12.37 -18.46
N GLU A 32 -5.16 -13.49 -18.86
CA GLU A 32 -5.86 -14.77 -18.86
C GLU A 32 -6.20 -15.16 -17.42
N ARG A 33 -7.41 -15.68 -17.25
CA ARG A 33 -7.85 -16.18 -15.95
C ARG A 33 -7.49 -17.65 -15.86
N LEU A 34 -6.81 -18.00 -14.79
CA LEU A 34 -6.61 -19.39 -14.41
C LEU A 34 -7.95 -20.01 -13.97
N VAL A 35 -8.00 -21.33 -13.95
CA VAL A 35 -9.16 -22.06 -13.44
C VAL A 35 -9.38 -21.70 -11.97
N ARG A 36 -10.63 -21.69 -11.54
CA ARG A 36 -10.98 -21.31 -10.16
C ARG A 36 -10.25 -22.19 -9.15
N GLY A 37 -9.45 -21.56 -8.29
CA GLY A 37 -8.63 -22.21 -7.28
C GLY A 37 -7.17 -22.41 -7.68
N GLU A 38 -6.79 -22.12 -8.91
CA GLU A 38 -5.39 -22.13 -9.34
C GLU A 38 -4.73 -20.78 -9.06
N LEU A 39 -3.43 -20.83 -8.72
CA LEU A 39 -2.57 -19.67 -8.52
C LEU A 39 -1.35 -19.79 -9.43
N GLY A 40 -1.09 -18.77 -10.22
CA GLY A 40 0.17 -18.63 -10.94
C GLY A 40 1.24 -18.04 -10.02
N ILE A 41 2.37 -18.72 -9.89
CA ILE A 41 3.51 -18.26 -9.09
C ILE A 41 4.73 -18.17 -9.99
N ILE A 42 5.42 -17.02 -9.92
CA ILE A 42 6.70 -16.80 -10.59
C ILE A 42 7.75 -16.57 -9.52
N HIS A 43 8.81 -17.37 -9.52
CA HIS A 43 9.94 -17.22 -8.62
C HIS A 43 11.11 -16.56 -9.33
N GLY A 44 11.77 -15.63 -8.66
CA GLY A 44 13.01 -15.00 -9.10
C GLY A 44 14.00 -14.91 -7.95
N TYR A 45 15.27 -15.19 -8.20
CA TYR A 45 16.35 -15.11 -7.22
C TYR A 45 17.32 -14.00 -7.60
N MET A 46 17.67 -13.17 -6.65
CA MET A 46 18.63 -12.09 -6.83
C MET A 46 19.51 -11.88 -5.60
N SER A 47 20.73 -11.39 -5.80
CA SER A 47 21.62 -11.07 -4.69
C SER A 47 21.14 -9.83 -3.94
N VAL A 48 20.84 -9.99 -2.66
CA VAL A 48 20.43 -8.86 -1.77
C VAL A 48 21.52 -7.78 -1.72
N ARG A 49 22.81 -8.19 -1.75
CA ARG A 49 23.94 -7.25 -1.76
C ARG A 49 23.92 -6.37 -2.99
N GLN A 50 23.83 -6.97 -4.18
CA GLN A 50 23.76 -6.22 -5.45
C GLN A 50 22.53 -5.32 -5.52
N LEU A 51 21.38 -5.82 -5.05
CA LEU A 51 20.16 -5.04 -5.00
C LEU A 51 20.29 -3.81 -4.09
N LYS A 52 20.94 -3.98 -2.93
CA LYS A 52 21.23 -2.90 -1.98
C LYS A 52 22.20 -1.87 -2.55
N GLU A 53 23.23 -2.31 -3.26
CA GLU A 53 24.19 -1.45 -3.94
C GLU A 53 23.48 -0.59 -5.00
N LYS A 54 22.68 -1.21 -5.87
CA LYS A 54 21.90 -0.51 -6.90
C LYS A 54 20.87 0.48 -6.33
N ALA A 55 20.20 0.12 -5.25
CA ALA A 55 19.30 1.04 -4.57
C ALA A 55 20.04 2.25 -4.00
N LYS A 56 21.22 2.04 -3.37
CA LYS A 56 22.06 3.10 -2.82
C LYS A 56 22.60 4.05 -3.88
N GLU A 57 22.99 3.56 -5.05
CA GLU A 57 23.45 4.39 -6.19
C GLU A 57 22.40 5.44 -6.57
N LEU A 58 21.10 5.15 -6.36
CA LEU A 58 19.99 6.04 -6.63
C LEU A 58 19.47 6.80 -5.39
N GLY A 59 20.11 6.61 -4.23
CA GLY A 59 19.66 7.19 -2.97
C GLY A 59 18.30 6.64 -2.50
N MET A 60 18.06 5.34 -2.73
CA MET A 60 16.80 4.67 -2.41
C MET A 60 17.01 3.52 -1.41
N SER A 61 15.99 3.23 -0.61
CA SER A 61 15.88 1.96 0.10
C SER A 61 15.56 0.83 -0.89
N ILE A 62 15.78 -0.43 -0.48
CA ILE A 62 15.43 -1.60 -1.32
C ILE A 62 13.92 -1.57 -1.69
N ASN A 63 13.07 -1.24 -0.72
CA ASN A 63 11.63 -1.18 -0.95
C ASN A 63 11.24 -0.09 -1.95
N GLU A 64 11.83 1.11 -1.85
CA GLU A 64 11.60 2.20 -2.80
C GLU A 64 12.07 1.82 -4.19
N TYR A 65 13.26 1.20 -4.27
CA TYR A 65 13.85 0.74 -5.53
C TYR A 65 12.97 -0.30 -6.22
N LEU A 66 12.58 -1.36 -5.49
CA LEU A 66 11.71 -2.42 -6.03
C LEU A 66 10.33 -1.87 -6.42
N SER A 67 9.75 -1.01 -5.58
CA SER A 67 8.48 -0.36 -5.87
C SER A 67 8.55 0.49 -7.15
N GLY A 68 9.60 1.27 -7.30
CA GLY A 68 9.83 2.08 -8.50
C GLY A 68 9.99 1.27 -9.76
N ILE A 69 10.81 0.19 -9.72
CA ILE A 69 10.97 -0.72 -10.85
C ILE A 69 9.65 -1.40 -11.19
N PHE A 70 8.89 -1.84 -10.19
CA PHE A 70 7.64 -2.56 -10.42
C PHE A 70 6.59 -1.66 -11.09
N VAL A 71 6.44 -0.43 -10.62
CA VAL A 71 5.56 0.56 -11.26
C VAL A 71 6.01 0.89 -12.68
N TYR A 72 7.33 1.05 -12.90
CA TYR A 72 7.87 1.26 -14.24
C TYR A 72 7.63 0.07 -15.18
N SER A 73 7.75 -1.16 -14.66
CA SER A 73 7.47 -2.37 -15.44
C SER A 73 6.00 -2.45 -15.89
N ILE A 74 5.05 -2.05 -15.02
CA ILE A 74 3.64 -1.95 -15.38
C ILE A 74 3.43 -0.84 -16.43
N TYR A 75 4.05 0.32 -16.25
CA TYR A 75 3.97 1.42 -17.19
C TYR A 75 4.48 1.02 -18.59
N LYS A 76 5.65 0.38 -18.66
CA LYS A 76 6.24 -0.05 -19.93
C LYS A 76 5.60 -1.32 -20.51
N GLY A 77 5.35 -2.33 -19.67
CA GLY A 77 4.87 -3.64 -20.13
C GLY A 77 3.37 -3.67 -20.41
N TYR A 78 2.57 -3.02 -19.57
CA TYR A 78 1.11 -3.06 -19.71
C TYR A 78 0.53 -1.82 -20.38
N LEU A 79 1.00 -0.62 -20.05
CA LEU A 79 0.55 0.63 -20.69
C LEU A 79 1.37 0.97 -21.95
N HIS A 80 2.38 0.20 -22.28
CA HIS A 80 3.27 0.40 -23.45
C HIS A 80 3.91 1.80 -23.48
N GLY A 81 4.08 2.43 -22.32
CA GLY A 81 4.63 3.77 -22.20
C GLY A 81 3.63 4.89 -22.56
N ASN A 82 2.36 4.58 -22.72
CA ASN A 82 1.33 5.54 -23.07
C ASN A 82 0.78 6.30 -21.87
N VAL A 83 0.17 7.44 -22.14
CA VAL A 83 -0.62 8.25 -21.20
C VAL A 83 -1.81 7.44 -20.69
N SER A 84 -2.18 7.61 -19.43
CA SER A 84 -3.33 6.96 -18.83
C SER A 84 -4.17 7.95 -18.02
N LYS A 85 -5.50 7.83 -18.12
CA LYS A 85 -6.44 8.57 -17.27
C LYS A 85 -6.54 8.01 -15.85
N LYS A 86 -5.96 6.83 -15.60
CA LYS A 86 -5.97 6.16 -14.31
C LYS A 86 -4.54 5.98 -13.83
N PRO A 87 -4.26 6.20 -12.54
CA PRO A 87 -2.93 5.97 -11.99
C PRO A 87 -2.62 4.47 -11.86
N ILE A 88 -1.35 4.13 -11.94
CA ILE A 88 -0.82 2.89 -11.40
C ILE A 88 -0.68 3.12 -9.89
N VAL A 89 -1.36 2.32 -9.08
CA VAL A 89 -1.34 2.43 -7.62
C VAL A 89 -0.74 1.17 -7.03
N LEU A 90 0.40 1.32 -6.39
CA LEU A 90 1.11 0.27 -5.67
C LEU A 90 0.87 0.42 -4.16
N CYS A 91 0.32 -0.61 -3.51
CA CYS A 91 0.21 -0.68 -2.07
C CYS A 91 1.43 -1.36 -1.44
N VAL A 92 1.93 -0.77 -0.36
CA VAL A 92 3.08 -1.27 0.40
C VAL A 92 2.72 -1.32 1.89
N PRO A 93 2.71 -2.50 2.54
CA PRO A 93 2.55 -2.58 3.97
C PRO A 93 3.80 -2.05 4.68
N VAL A 94 3.60 -1.15 5.61
CA VAL A 94 4.64 -0.49 6.41
C VAL A 94 4.57 -1.02 7.84
N ASN A 95 5.66 -1.61 8.32
CA ASN A 95 5.77 -2.01 9.71
C ASN A 95 5.78 -0.78 10.62
N LEU A 96 4.83 -0.71 11.53
CA LEU A 96 4.66 0.44 12.43
C LEU A 96 5.50 0.35 13.71
N ARG A 97 6.05 -0.82 14.03
CA ARG A 97 6.83 -1.00 15.27
C ARG A 97 7.97 0.01 15.44
N PRO A 98 8.81 0.27 14.43
CA PRO A 98 9.90 1.24 14.57
C PRO A 98 9.41 2.67 14.80
N PHE A 99 8.24 3.03 14.26
CA PHE A 99 7.68 4.38 14.38
C PHE A 99 7.05 4.66 15.75
N PHE A 100 6.58 3.62 16.43
CA PHE A 100 5.83 3.73 17.66
C PHE A 100 6.49 3.02 18.86
N GLY A 101 7.72 2.53 18.70
CA GLY A 101 8.45 1.84 19.76
C GLY A 101 7.70 0.62 20.33
N SER A 102 6.92 -0.06 19.48
CA SER A 102 6.12 -1.21 19.89
C SER A 102 6.91 -2.51 19.81
N MET A 103 6.77 -3.35 20.84
CA MET A 103 7.33 -4.72 20.89
C MET A 103 6.27 -5.79 20.63
N THR A 104 5.06 -5.42 20.21
CA THR A 104 3.98 -6.40 20.00
C THR A 104 4.33 -7.43 18.94
N THR A 105 4.00 -8.69 19.18
CA THR A 105 4.08 -9.78 18.21
C THR A 105 2.87 -9.85 17.29
N ARG A 106 1.80 -9.09 17.62
CA ARG A 106 0.61 -8.98 16.78
C ARG A 106 0.89 -8.19 15.51
N ASN A 107 0.04 -8.35 14.51
CA ASN A 107 0.09 -7.57 13.29
C ASN A 107 -0.05 -6.07 13.61
N PHE A 108 1.00 -5.31 13.33
CA PHE A 108 1.03 -3.86 13.53
C PHE A 108 1.66 -3.18 12.31
N PHE A 109 0.83 -2.90 11.31
CA PHE A 109 1.25 -2.31 10.04
C PHE A 109 0.20 -1.32 9.51
N ALA A 110 0.61 -0.44 8.62
CA ALA A 110 -0.28 0.41 7.84
C ALA A 110 -0.04 0.19 6.35
N MET A 111 -1.05 0.47 5.52
CA MET A 111 -0.91 0.39 4.06
C MET A 111 -0.57 1.77 3.51
N ALA A 112 0.65 1.95 3.04
CA ALA A 112 1.02 3.11 2.23
C ALA A 112 0.73 2.83 0.75
N SER A 113 0.39 3.87 -0.01
CA SER A 113 0.09 3.73 -1.44
C SER A 113 0.92 4.71 -2.24
N ALA A 114 1.72 4.19 -3.19
CA ALA A 114 2.38 5.02 -4.18
C ALA A 114 1.53 5.08 -5.44
N SER A 115 1.16 6.28 -5.85
CA SER A 115 0.36 6.53 -7.04
C SER A 115 1.22 7.20 -8.10
N PHE A 116 1.24 6.62 -9.30
CA PHE A 116 1.90 7.17 -10.47
C PHE A 116 0.88 7.33 -11.60
N LEU A 117 0.62 8.56 -12.00
CA LEU A 117 -0.25 8.88 -13.13
C LEU A 117 0.62 9.26 -14.34
N PRO A 118 0.61 8.45 -15.42
CA PRO A 118 1.32 8.79 -16.64
C PRO A 118 0.58 9.90 -17.40
N GLU A 119 1.00 11.15 -17.24
CA GLU A 119 0.37 12.33 -17.86
C GLU A 119 1.04 12.75 -19.18
N LYS A 120 2.26 12.29 -19.41
CA LYS A 120 3.03 12.54 -20.64
C LYS A 120 3.52 11.24 -21.26
N GLU A 121 3.85 11.28 -22.53
CA GLU A 121 4.53 10.18 -23.20
C GLU A 121 6.00 10.13 -22.79
N LYS A 122 6.55 8.91 -22.73
CA LYS A 122 7.98 8.62 -22.52
C LYS A 122 8.56 9.13 -21.19
N TYR A 123 8.11 8.49 -20.10
CA TYR A 123 8.84 8.60 -18.84
C TYR A 123 10.08 7.69 -18.84
N GLU A 124 11.21 8.24 -18.40
CA GLU A 124 12.42 7.47 -18.16
C GLU A 124 12.30 6.67 -16.86
N ARG A 125 13.00 5.52 -16.80
CA ARG A 125 12.95 4.64 -15.62
C ARG A 125 13.26 5.36 -14.32
N GLN A 126 14.35 6.14 -14.30
CA GLN A 126 14.77 6.85 -13.09
C GLN A 126 13.75 7.93 -12.68
N GLU A 127 13.08 8.56 -13.62
CA GLU A 127 12.04 9.55 -13.37
C GLU A 127 10.85 8.90 -12.63
N VAL A 128 10.33 7.79 -13.15
CA VAL A 128 9.24 7.05 -12.51
C VAL A 128 9.64 6.59 -11.11
N MET A 129 10.85 6.06 -10.96
CA MET A 129 11.35 5.60 -9.66
C MET A 129 11.43 6.73 -8.63
N LYS A 130 11.88 7.92 -9.03
CA LYS A 130 11.93 9.10 -8.16
C LYS A 130 10.54 9.60 -7.78
N LEU A 131 9.58 9.58 -8.70
CA LEU A 131 8.18 9.94 -8.43
C LEU A 131 7.55 8.97 -7.41
N VAL A 132 7.76 7.66 -7.60
CA VAL A 132 7.29 6.63 -6.66
C VAL A 132 7.95 6.78 -5.29
N GLN A 133 9.27 7.05 -5.24
CA GLN A 133 9.99 7.31 -4.00
C GLN A 133 9.43 8.53 -3.26
N ALA A 134 9.23 9.63 -3.95
CA ALA A 134 8.68 10.87 -3.37
C ALA A 134 7.29 10.61 -2.77
N GLU A 135 6.44 9.86 -3.47
CA GLU A 135 5.11 9.53 -3.01
C GLU A 135 5.16 8.61 -1.76
N LEU A 136 6.01 7.59 -1.74
CA LEU A 136 6.22 6.74 -0.56
C LEU A 136 6.72 7.55 0.63
N LYS A 137 7.73 8.41 0.45
CA LYS A 137 8.24 9.28 1.52
C LYS A 137 7.17 10.24 2.05
N ARG A 138 6.30 10.75 1.18
CA ARG A 138 5.17 11.60 1.57
C ARG A 138 4.15 10.85 2.41
N GLN A 139 3.92 9.56 2.11
CA GLN A 139 2.96 8.72 2.82
C GLN A 139 3.52 8.19 4.15
N ILE A 140 4.80 7.81 4.18
CA ILE A 140 5.43 7.14 5.31
C ILE A 140 6.08 8.19 6.23
N THR A 141 5.26 9.07 6.78
CA THR A 141 5.65 10.02 7.82
C THR A 141 4.94 9.67 9.13
N GLN A 142 5.58 9.98 10.26
CA GLN A 142 5.00 9.76 11.60
C GLN A 142 3.57 10.29 11.67
N GLU A 143 3.35 11.52 11.23
CA GLU A 143 2.04 12.18 11.25
C GLU A 143 0.98 11.45 10.41
N ASN A 144 1.34 11.01 9.19
CA ASN A 144 0.40 10.28 8.34
C ASN A 144 0.10 8.89 8.88
N LEU A 145 1.09 8.21 9.44
CA LEU A 145 0.90 6.91 10.09
C LEU A 145 0.00 7.03 11.33
N GLU A 146 0.13 8.07 12.14
CA GLU A 146 -0.77 8.38 13.25
C GLU A 146 -2.22 8.60 12.75
N LYS A 147 -2.40 9.33 11.64
CA LYS A 147 -3.71 9.54 11.02
C LYS A 147 -4.34 8.24 10.51
N MET A 148 -3.54 7.33 9.95
CA MET A 148 -4.01 6.01 9.51
C MET A 148 -4.47 5.15 10.70
N ILE A 149 -3.69 5.12 11.79
CA ILE A 149 -4.09 4.46 13.03
C ILE A 149 -5.39 5.06 13.55
N ALA A 150 -5.47 6.39 13.63
CA ALA A 150 -6.65 7.10 14.10
C ALA A 150 -7.91 6.77 13.29
N TYR A 151 -7.80 6.71 11.97
CA TYR A 151 -8.90 6.33 11.08
C TYR A 151 -9.39 4.89 11.35
N ASN A 152 -8.47 3.93 11.40
CA ASN A 152 -8.80 2.52 11.61
C ASN A 152 -9.43 2.29 12.98
N VAL A 153 -8.83 2.83 14.04
CA VAL A 153 -9.32 2.67 15.43
C VAL A 153 -10.63 3.42 15.65
N SER A 154 -10.82 4.61 15.06
CA SER A 154 -12.08 5.35 15.21
C SER A 154 -13.27 4.59 14.63
N ASN A 155 -13.08 3.90 13.49
CA ASN A 155 -14.10 3.04 12.92
C ASN A 155 -14.43 1.85 13.83
N GLN A 156 -13.39 1.24 14.45
CA GLN A 156 -13.57 0.16 15.43
C GLN A 156 -14.28 0.62 16.69
N LYS A 157 -14.00 1.85 17.17
CA LYS A 157 -14.63 2.44 18.37
C LYS A 157 -16.04 2.97 18.13
N ASN A 158 -16.48 3.08 16.88
CA ASN A 158 -17.81 3.61 16.57
C ASN A 158 -18.90 2.64 17.04
N TYR A 159 -19.60 3.05 18.11
CA TYR A 159 -20.64 2.24 18.75
C TYR A 159 -21.78 1.92 17.79
N ALA A 160 -22.22 2.86 16.97
CA ALA A 160 -23.26 2.63 15.97
C ALA A 160 -22.89 1.51 14.99
N LEU A 161 -21.61 1.45 14.54
CA LEU A 161 -21.13 0.36 13.70
C LEU A 161 -21.05 -0.98 14.44
N ARG A 162 -20.86 -0.98 15.76
CA ARG A 162 -20.76 -2.21 16.56
C ARG A 162 -22.12 -2.89 16.75
N VAL A 163 -23.17 -2.11 16.92
CA VAL A 163 -24.54 -2.62 17.18
C VAL A 163 -25.23 -3.17 15.93
N VAL A 164 -24.84 -2.73 14.71
CA VAL A 164 -25.42 -3.22 13.46
C VAL A 164 -25.21 -4.73 13.33
N PRO A 165 -26.26 -5.54 13.09
CA PRO A 165 -26.15 -6.98 12.88
C PRO A 165 -25.25 -7.34 11.67
N LEU A 166 -24.60 -8.50 11.73
CA LEU A 166 -23.59 -8.92 10.74
C LEU A 166 -24.19 -9.06 9.32
N PHE A 167 -25.44 -9.50 9.22
CA PHE A 167 -26.10 -9.67 7.91
C PHE A 167 -26.30 -8.32 7.18
N LEU A 168 -26.49 -7.21 7.91
CA LEU A 168 -26.54 -5.87 7.34
C LEU A 168 -25.14 -5.29 7.07
N LYS A 169 -24.13 -5.68 7.85
CA LYS A 169 -22.73 -5.26 7.62
C LYS A 169 -22.13 -5.91 6.38
N LYS A 170 -22.44 -7.17 6.09
CA LYS A 170 -21.83 -7.92 4.97
C LYS A 170 -21.95 -7.20 3.62
N PRO A 171 -23.12 -6.72 3.15
CA PRO A 171 -23.22 -6.01 1.88
C PRO A 171 -22.46 -4.67 1.90
N ALA A 172 -22.49 -3.93 3.01
CA ALA A 172 -21.75 -2.69 3.16
C ALA A 172 -20.23 -2.92 3.10
N ILE A 173 -19.72 -3.92 3.82
CA ILE A 173 -18.30 -4.31 3.78
C ILE A 173 -17.91 -4.75 2.36
N LYS A 174 -18.75 -5.54 1.68
CA LYS A 174 -18.51 -5.96 0.29
C LYS A 174 -18.40 -4.75 -0.64
N LEU A 175 -19.30 -3.77 -0.50
CA LEU A 175 -19.24 -2.55 -1.30
C LEU A 175 -17.97 -1.75 -1.06
N VAL A 176 -17.59 -1.54 0.22
CA VAL A 176 -16.33 -0.86 0.59
C VAL A 176 -15.12 -1.62 0.03
N TYR A 177 -15.12 -2.94 0.14
CA TYR A 177 -14.06 -3.79 -0.42
C TYR A 177 -13.93 -3.62 -1.94
N LEU A 178 -15.05 -3.67 -2.68
CA LEU A 178 -15.06 -3.51 -4.13
C LEU A 178 -14.58 -2.11 -4.55
N MET A 179 -14.93 -1.07 -3.79
CA MET A 179 -14.44 0.29 -4.03
C MET A 179 -12.94 0.40 -3.75
N SER A 180 -12.47 -0.17 -2.65
CA SER A 180 -11.05 -0.19 -2.29
C SER A 180 -10.22 -1.00 -3.29
N ALA A 181 -10.71 -2.17 -3.70
CA ALA A 181 -10.05 -3.01 -4.70
C ALA A 181 -9.87 -2.29 -6.04
N LYS A 182 -10.84 -1.43 -6.44
CA LYS A 182 -10.72 -0.61 -7.66
C LYS A 182 -9.65 0.47 -7.58
N ALA A 183 -9.21 0.84 -6.38
CA ALA A 183 -8.23 1.90 -6.16
C ALA A 183 -6.78 1.40 -6.10
N THR A 184 -6.55 0.10 -6.25
CA THR A 184 -5.21 -0.51 -6.17
C THR A 184 -4.93 -1.31 -7.42
N THR A 185 -3.76 -1.09 -8.04
CA THR A 185 -3.29 -1.91 -9.15
C THR A 185 -2.70 -3.21 -8.65
N THR A 186 -1.81 -3.12 -7.66
CA THR A 186 -1.09 -4.27 -7.10
C THR A 186 -0.51 -3.95 -5.72
N THR A 187 0.01 -4.98 -5.07
CA THR A 187 0.66 -4.85 -3.75
C THR A 187 2.04 -5.48 -3.80
N ILE A 188 3.03 -4.83 -3.22
CA ILE A 188 4.35 -5.38 -2.96
C ILE A 188 4.55 -5.48 -1.45
N THR A 189 5.03 -6.62 -0.97
CA THR A 189 5.33 -6.83 0.44
C THR A 189 6.74 -7.35 0.59
N ASN A 190 7.43 -6.90 1.63
CA ASN A 190 8.72 -7.42 2.08
C ASN A 190 8.50 -8.05 3.46
N MET A 191 8.73 -9.34 3.54
CA MET A 191 8.62 -10.12 4.78
C MET A 191 10.01 -10.40 5.35
#